data_a6223bf9eb9f60c4ad9d3bdc2c56e544
#
_entry.id   a6223bf9eb9f60c4ad9d3bdc2c56e544
#
_cell.length_a   1.000
_cell.length_b   1.000
_cell.length_c   1.000
_cell.angle_alpha   90.00
_cell.angle_beta   90.00
_cell.angle_gamma   90.00
#
_symmetry.space_group_name_H-M   'P 1'
#
loop_
_entity.id
_entity.type
_entity.pdbx_description
1 polymer ?
#
loop_
_entity_poly.entity_id
_entity_poly.type
_entity_poly.pdbx_seq_one_letter_code
_entity_poly.pdbx_strand_id
1 'polypeptide(L)'
;MGGLLSPAFPYKAMRKTLSDLAGRPVWVVDIHMYDWLPVISQRGWLHLLLMLQRTVQQALAQTGARRIILVGHSMGGVLGRLYLSSKPFRGRRFNGCDHVSHLITLGSPHYIRGGFQRERLLSRWLEERLPGAAYAPQVRYTAVAGKYIQGNARGSYTERRAYRVYQRIWECGAVAGDGLIPLPSALLAGAEHITLDGVDHHSFSRGSWYGSASVIPRWWEKVGIITDGQVIG
;
A
#
# COMPACT_ATOMS: atom_id res chain seq x y z
N MET A 1 6.06 -1.79 -3.74
CA MET A 1 6.04 -3.01 -2.90
C MET A 1 4.68 -3.69 -3.02
N GLY A 2 4.64 -5.00 -3.33
CA GLY A 2 3.41 -5.76 -3.52
C GLY A 2 2.69 -6.13 -2.23
N GLY A 3 1.44 -6.63 -2.37
CA GLY A 3 0.60 -7.10 -1.28
C GLY A 3 0.88 -8.53 -0.83
N LEU A 4 0.17 -8.97 0.22
CA LEU A 4 0.28 -10.31 0.79
C LEU A 4 -0.01 -11.39 -0.26
N LEU A 5 0.90 -12.38 -0.37
CA LEU A 5 0.81 -13.51 -1.32
C LEU A 5 0.65 -13.10 -2.79
N SER A 6 0.94 -11.86 -3.14
CA SER A 6 0.85 -11.40 -4.54
C SER A 6 2.10 -11.82 -5.31
N PRO A 7 1.95 -12.43 -6.51
CA PRO A 7 3.09 -12.69 -7.38
C PRO A 7 3.67 -11.39 -7.93
N ALA A 8 4.94 -11.41 -8.32
CA ALA A 8 5.63 -10.23 -8.87
C ALA A 8 5.12 -9.77 -10.24
N PHE A 9 4.49 -10.67 -11.01
CA PHE A 9 4.11 -10.42 -12.41
C PHE A 9 3.22 -9.18 -12.62
N PRO A 10 2.12 -8.94 -11.89
CA PRO A 10 1.28 -7.76 -12.11
C PRO A 10 2.02 -6.45 -11.85
N TYR A 11 2.97 -6.46 -10.93
CA TYR A 11 3.77 -5.28 -10.60
C TYR A 11 4.84 -4.96 -11.65
N LYS A 12 5.24 -5.93 -12.49
CA LYS A 12 6.12 -5.68 -13.63
C LYS A 12 5.43 -4.83 -14.70
N ALA A 13 4.15 -5.12 -14.99
CA ALA A 13 3.34 -4.28 -15.89
C ALA A 13 3.12 -2.87 -15.33
N MET A 14 2.71 -2.80 -14.04
CA MET A 14 2.55 -1.53 -13.32
C MET A 14 3.86 -0.70 -13.33
N ARG A 15 5.02 -1.35 -13.14
CA ARG A 15 6.34 -0.71 -13.19
C ARG A 15 6.56 0.02 -14.51
N LYS A 16 6.25 -0.64 -15.63
CA LYS A 16 6.44 -0.04 -16.97
C LYS A 16 5.61 1.24 -17.09
N THR A 17 4.32 1.16 -16.84
CA THR A 17 3.43 2.32 -16.93
C THR A 17 3.85 3.46 -16.00
N LEU A 18 4.24 3.15 -14.75
CA LEU A 18 4.73 4.16 -13.81
C LEU A 18 6.05 4.79 -14.25
N SER A 19 6.97 4.00 -14.83
CA SER A 19 8.23 4.52 -15.34
C SER A 19 8.01 5.47 -16.50
N ASP A 20 7.10 5.10 -17.41
CA ASP A 20 6.74 5.93 -18.56
C ASP A 20 6.09 7.26 -18.12
N LEU A 21 5.16 7.22 -17.17
CA LEU A 21 4.49 8.43 -16.65
C LEU A 21 5.41 9.31 -15.81
N ALA A 22 6.28 8.71 -15.00
CA ALA A 22 7.18 9.46 -14.13
C ALA A 22 8.41 10.01 -14.85
N GLY A 23 8.74 9.51 -16.05
CA GLY A 23 10.00 9.79 -16.73
C GLY A 23 11.24 9.35 -15.92
N ARG A 24 11.08 8.41 -15.00
CA ARG A 24 12.09 7.97 -14.03
C ARG A 24 12.08 6.46 -13.85
N PRO A 25 13.24 5.85 -13.50
CA PRO A 25 13.29 4.41 -13.29
C PRO A 25 12.47 3.99 -12.06
N VAL A 26 11.78 2.85 -12.16
CA VAL A 26 10.96 2.26 -11.11
C VAL A 26 11.50 0.88 -10.75
N TRP A 27 11.73 0.62 -9.47
CA TRP A 27 12.13 -0.69 -8.94
C TRP A 27 10.94 -1.39 -8.30
N VAL A 28 10.84 -2.68 -8.53
CA VAL A 28 9.88 -3.55 -7.83
C VAL A 28 10.65 -4.32 -6.76
N VAL A 29 10.16 -4.33 -5.52
CA VAL A 29 10.69 -5.23 -4.50
C VAL A 29 10.39 -6.66 -4.94
N ASP A 30 11.42 -7.45 -5.19
CA ASP A 30 11.31 -8.79 -5.75
C ASP A 30 10.92 -9.79 -4.65
N ILE A 31 9.62 -9.81 -4.33
CA ILE A 31 9.03 -10.69 -3.33
C ILE A 31 8.35 -11.84 -4.05
N HIS A 32 8.76 -13.05 -3.74
CA HIS A 32 8.14 -14.29 -4.20
C HIS A 32 7.12 -14.81 -3.19
N MET A 33 6.25 -15.72 -3.63
CA MET A 33 5.22 -16.30 -2.75
C MET A 33 5.80 -16.96 -1.50
N TYR A 34 6.96 -17.61 -1.60
CA TYR A 34 7.64 -18.26 -0.45
C TYR A 34 8.20 -17.25 0.56
N ASP A 35 8.49 -16.00 0.18
CA ASP A 35 8.95 -14.95 1.11
C ASP A 35 7.86 -14.55 2.10
N TRP A 36 6.61 -14.90 1.82
CA TRP A 36 5.48 -14.69 2.73
C TRP A 36 5.32 -15.82 3.75
N LEU A 37 5.92 -16.99 3.53
CA LEU A 37 5.83 -18.13 4.47
C LEU A 37 6.32 -17.77 5.89
N PRO A 38 7.44 -17.03 6.06
CA PRO A 38 7.90 -16.62 7.39
C PRO A 38 6.95 -15.64 8.10
N VAL A 39 6.03 -14.99 7.39
CA VAL A 39 4.99 -14.13 8.00
C VAL A 39 4.12 -14.95 8.96
N ILE A 40 3.96 -16.25 8.68
CA ILE A 40 3.32 -17.21 9.57
C ILE A 40 3.99 -17.24 10.96
N SER A 41 5.30 -17.02 11.07
CA SER A 41 6.08 -17.03 12.32
C SER A 41 6.34 -15.65 12.92
N GLN A 42 5.58 -14.62 12.62
CA GLN A 42 5.81 -13.24 13.07
C GLN A 42 7.19 -12.63 12.70
N ARG A 43 8.20 -13.40 12.36
CA ARG A 43 9.52 -12.93 11.90
C ARG A 43 9.49 -12.46 10.44
N GLY A 44 8.48 -12.87 9.68
CA GLY A 44 8.37 -12.60 8.26
C GLY A 44 8.24 -11.11 7.89
N TRP A 45 7.60 -10.31 8.73
CA TRP A 45 7.56 -8.86 8.50
C TRP A 45 8.95 -8.23 8.45
N LEU A 46 9.86 -8.68 9.32
CA LEU A 46 11.25 -8.21 9.31
C LEU A 46 11.99 -8.61 8.02
N HIS A 47 11.79 -9.84 7.54
CA HIS A 47 12.36 -10.30 6.28
C HIS A 47 11.94 -9.40 5.10
N LEU A 48 10.64 -9.15 4.97
CA LEU A 48 10.09 -8.30 3.91
C LEU A 48 10.58 -6.84 4.00
N LEU A 49 10.73 -6.32 5.21
CA LEU A 49 11.30 -4.98 5.42
C LEU A 49 12.77 -4.89 5.03
N LEU A 50 13.53 -5.96 5.23
CA LEU A 50 14.92 -6.03 4.78
C LEU A 50 15.03 -6.09 3.25
N MET A 51 14.11 -6.80 2.58
CA MET A 51 14.03 -6.81 1.13
C MET A 51 13.69 -5.41 0.60
N LEU A 52 12.71 -4.74 1.21
CA LEU A 52 12.38 -3.34 0.88
C LEU A 52 13.58 -2.42 1.07
N GLN A 53 14.28 -2.51 2.21
CA GLN A 53 15.46 -1.71 2.51
C GLN A 53 16.56 -1.89 1.44
N ARG A 54 16.85 -3.15 1.06
CA ARG A 54 17.83 -3.45 0.00
C ARG A 54 17.45 -2.80 -1.33
N THR A 55 16.17 -2.92 -1.72
CA THR A 55 15.68 -2.32 -2.98
C THR A 55 15.79 -0.80 -2.94
N VAL A 56 15.45 -0.15 -1.82
CA VAL A 56 15.59 1.30 -1.65
C VAL A 56 17.06 1.72 -1.75
N GLN A 57 17.96 1.04 -1.04
CA GLN A 57 19.40 1.34 -1.08
C GLN A 57 19.97 1.16 -2.49
N GLN A 58 19.56 0.11 -3.20
CA GLN A 58 19.96 -0.10 -4.59
C GLN A 58 19.46 1.03 -5.51
N ALA A 59 18.20 1.44 -5.38
CA ALA A 59 17.65 2.53 -6.17
C ALA A 59 18.40 3.85 -5.93
N LEU A 60 18.66 4.19 -4.68
CA LEU A 60 19.43 5.40 -4.33
C LEU A 60 20.86 5.35 -4.89
N ALA A 61 21.55 4.21 -4.75
CA ALA A 61 22.93 4.04 -5.25
C ALA A 61 23.01 4.12 -6.78
N GLN A 62 22.04 3.54 -7.49
CA GLN A 62 22.04 3.53 -8.96
C GLN A 62 21.64 4.88 -9.58
N THR A 63 20.86 5.69 -8.87
CA THR A 63 20.38 6.97 -9.41
C THR A 63 21.11 8.18 -8.87
N GLY A 64 21.85 8.06 -7.78
CA GLY A 64 22.38 9.20 -7.04
C GLY A 64 21.30 10.05 -6.34
N ALA A 65 20.04 9.64 -6.39
CA ALA A 65 18.95 10.36 -5.74
C ALA A 65 19.09 10.31 -4.21
N ARG A 66 18.72 11.40 -3.54
CA ARG A 66 18.74 11.45 -2.07
C ARG A 66 17.50 10.79 -1.45
N ARG A 67 16.38 10.82 -2.14
CA ARG A 67 15.08 10.29 -1.67
C ARG A 67 14.30 9.66 -2.83
N ILE A 68 13.44 8.71 -2.49
CA ILE A 68 12.56 8.01 -3.42
C ILE A 68 11.08 8.27 -3.11
N ILE A 69 10.22 7.95 -4.07
CA ILE A 69 8.78 7.77 -3.87
C ILE A 69 8.53 6.28 -3.63
N LEU A 70 7.86 5.94 -2.55
CA LEU A 70 7.52 4.57 -2.21
C LEU A 70 6.04 4.30 -2.48
N VAL A 71 5.77 3.38 -3.40
CA VAL A 71 4.39 2.92 -3.69
C VAL A 71 4.18 1.55 -3.07
N GLY A 72 3.16 1.42 -2.22
CA GLY A 72 2.81 0.17 -1.56
C GLY A 72 1.36 -0.25 -1.82
N HIS A 73 1.15 -1.45 -2.36
CA HIS A 73 -0.18 -2.03 -2.56
C HIS A 73 -0.55 -2.96 -1.41
N SER A 74 -1.79 -2.88 -0.92
CA SER A 74 -2.30 -3.77 0.13
C SER A 74 -1.37 -3.76 1.37
N MET A 75 -0.94 -4.91 1.88
CA MET A 75 0.04 -4.99 2.97
C MET A 75 1.37 -4.30 2.66
N GLY A 76 1.72 -4.11 1.39
CA GLY A 76 2.90 -3.36 1.00
C GLY A 76 2.89 -1.90 1.45
N GLY A 77 1.73 -1.25 1.50
CA GLY A 77 1.61 0.10 2.04
C GLY A 77 1.70 0.15 3.58
N VAL A 78 1.19 -0.87 4.26
CA VAL A 78 1.34 -1.04 5.73
C VAL A 78 2.82 -1.23 6.08
N LEU A 79 3.53 -2.08 5.34
CA LEU A 79 4.98 -2.28 5.50
C LEU A 79 5.77 -1.02 5.12
N GLY A 80 5.31 -0.24 4.14
CA GLY A 80 5.88 1.06 3.81
C GLY A 80 5.85 2.01 5.01
N ARG A 81 4.72 2.11 5.72
CA ARG A 81 4.63 2.90 6.97
C ARG A 81 5.61 2.40 8.03
N LEU A 82 5.69 1.09 8.20
CA LEU A 82 6.62 0.50 9.16
C LEU A 82 8.09 0.75 8.77
N TYR A 83 8.41 0.72 7.49
CA TYR A 83 9.74 1.03 6.98
C TYR A 83 10.17 2.49 7.27
N LEU A 84 9.23 3.43 7.22
CA LEU A 84 9.52 4.84 7.55
C LEU A 84 9.99 5.02 9.00
N SER A 85 9.67 4.08 9.89
CA SER A 85 9.84 4.22 11.33
C SER A 85 11.27 4.41 11.78
N SER A 86 11.51 5.44 12.59
CA SER A 86 12.71 5.61 13.42
C SER A 86 12.64 4.80 14.72
N LYS A 87 11.46 4.28 15.08
CA LYS A 87 11.28 3.42 16.25
C LYS A 87 11.69 1.99 15.93
N PRO A 88 12.29 1.27 16.88
CA PRO A 88 12.72 -0.09 16.61
C PRO A 88 11.51 -1.03 16.45
N PHE A 89 11.53 -1.78 15.37
CA PHE A 89 10.63 -2.92 15.17
C PHE A 89 11.45 -4.20 15.27
N ARG A 90 11.12 -5.05 16.23
CA ARG A 90 11.88 -6.29 16.52
C ARG A 90 13.39 -6.08 16.64
N GLY A 91 13.78 -5.04 17.37
CA GLY A 91 15.20 -4.71 17.61
C GLY A 91 15.89 -3.98 16.45
N ARG A 92 15.23 -3.75 15.31
CA ARG A 92 15.81 -3.07 14.16
C ARG A 92 15.12 -1.75 13.84
N ARG A 93 15.90 -0.72 13.54
CA ARG A 93 15.44 0.58 13.04
C ARG A 93 15.70 0.68 11.54
N PHE A 94 14.71 1.15 10.79
CA PHE A 94 14.82 1.29 9.34
C PHE A 94 15.09 2.72 8.92
N ASN A 95 14.54 3.71 9.64
CA ASN A 95 14.68 5.15 9.37
C ASN A 95 14.35 5.52 7.91
N GLY A 96 13.40 4.82 7.30
CA GLY A 96 13.01 5.06 5.91
C GLY A 96 12.52 6.49 5.65
N CYS A 97 12.06 7.21 6.69
CA CYS A 97 11.68 8.61 6.58
C CYS A 97 12.82 9.51 6.06
N ASP A 98 14.09 9.12 6.23
CA ASP A 98 15.23 9.86 5.71
C ASP A 98 15.42 9.68 4.20
N HIS A 99 14.90 8.59 3.65
CA HIS A 99 15.08 8.17 2.26
C HIS A 99 13.81 8.21 1.41
N VAL A 100 12.65 8.37 2.02
CA VAL A 100 11.35 8.43 1.32
C VAL A 100 10.80 9.85 1.38
N SER A 101 10.52 10.44 0.23
CA SER A 101 9.87 11.75 0.14
C SER A 101 8.35 11.65 0.16
N HIS A 102 7.82 10.56 -0.41
CA HIS A 102 6.39 10.35 -0.53
C HIS A 102 6.05 8.86 -0.39
N LEU A 103 5.11 8.54 0.47
CA LEU A 103 4.50 7.22 0.58
C LEU A 103 3.10 7.25 -0.04
N ILE A 104 2.92 6.52 -1.14
CA ILE A 104 1.64 6.31 -1.81
C ILE A 104 1.16 4.91 -1.46
N THR A 105 -0.02 4.78 -0.87
CA THR A 105 -0.61 3.49 -0.51
C THR A 105 -1.84 3.21 -1.35
N LEU A 106 -1.95 2.01 -1.90
CA LEU A 106 -2.99 1.58 -2.82
C LEU A 106 -3.80 0.45 -2.17
N GLY A 107 -5.03 0.70 -1.75
CA GLY A 107 -5.89 -0.28 -1.10
C GLY A 107 -5.24 -0.92 0.13
N SER A 108 -4.51 -0.16 0.94
CA SER A 108 -3.75 -0.69 2.08
C SER A 108 -4.60 -0.70 3.35
N PRO A 109 -4.70 -1.86 4.06
CA PRO A 109 -5.47 -1.96 5.30
C PRO A 109 -4.72 -1.31 6.47
N HIS A 110 -4.80 0.00 6.60
CA HIS A 110 -4.12 0.74 7.67
C HIS A 110 -4.72 0.47 9.04
N TYR A 111 -6.02 0.18 9.08
CA TYR A 111 -6.77 -0.08 10.28
C TYR A 111 -7.49 -1.43 10.19
N ILE A 112 -7.05 -2.40 10.99
CA ILE A 112 -7.63 -3.74 11.08
C ILE A 112 -8.18 -3.94 12.49
N ARG A 113 -9.50 -3.90 12.64
CA ARG A 113 -10.20 -3.98 13.94
C ARG A 113 -10.61 -5.41 14.29
N GLY A 114 -11.09 -6.16 13.29
CA GLY A 114 -11.61 -7.51 13.45
C GLY A 114 -10.59 -8.62 13.24
N GLY A 115 -10.99 -9.72 12.62
CA GLY A 115 -10.20 -10.94 12.36
C GLY A 115 -8.76 -10.72 11.89
N PHE A 116 -8.09 -11.74 11.40
CA PHE A 116 -6.67 -11.63 10.98
C PHE A 116 -5.73 -11.18 12.10
N GLN A 117 -5.63 -11.97 13.15
CA GLN A 117 -4.95 -11.61 14.41
C GLN A 117 -3.55 -11.01 14.23
N ARG A 118 -2.75 -11.50 13.27
CA ARG A 118 -1.37 -11.02 13.06
C ARG A 118 -1.33 -9.64 12.42
N GLU A 119 -2.13 -9.45 11.39
CA GLU A 119 -2.28 -8.17 10.69
C GLU A 119 -2.89 -7.13 11.64
N ARG A 120 -3.83 -7.53 12.51
CA ARG A 120 -4.39 -6.68 13.55
C ARG A 120 -3.33 -6.26 14.58
N LEU A 121 -2.45 -7.17 15.01
CA LEU A 121 -1.37 -6.83 15.93
C LEU A 121 -0.39 -5.83 15.30
N LEU A 122 -0.08 -5.97 14.01
CA LEU A 122 0.75 -5.00 13.29
C LEU A 122 0.05 -3.66 13.11
N SER A 123 -1.23 -3.65 12.73
CA SER A 123 -2.05 -2.44 12.63
C SER A 123 -2.09 -1.70 13.97
N ARG A 124 -2.38 -2.40 15.05
CA ARG A 124 -2.41 -1.84 16.40
C ARG A 124 -1.04 -1.26 16.83
N TRP A 125 0.05 -1.98 16.57
CA TRP A 125 1.40 -1.48 16.83
C TRP A 125 1.67 -0.17 16.09
N LEU A 126 1.24 -0.08 14.82
CA LEU A 126 1.36 1.14 14.02
C LEU A 126 0.48 2.28 14.56
N GLU A 127 -0.75 1.99 14.96
CA GLU A 127 -1.65 3.01 15.53
C GLU A 127 -1.13 3.58 16.86
N GLU A 128 -0.55 2.73 17.71
CA GLU A 128 0.03 3.14 18.99
C GLU A 128 1.36 3.91 18.86
N ARG A 129 2.18 3.56 17.87
CA ARG A 129 3.56 4.04 17.73
C ARG A 129 3.77 5.06 16.62
N LEU A 130 2.98 4.97 15.56
CA LEU A 130 3.07 5.75 14.33
C LEU A 130 1.66 6.11 13.85
N PRO A 131 0.85 6.86 14.63
CA PRO A 131 -0.52 7.17 14.26
C PRO A 131 -0.57 7.96 12.96
N GLY A 132 -1.46 7.56 12.05
CA GLY A 132 -1.70 8.26 10.80
C GLY A 132 -0.44 8.50 9.96
N ALA A 133 -0.33 9.70 9.40
CA ALA A 133 0.83 10.19 8.64
C ALA A 133 1.95 10.71 9.57
N ALA A 134 2.49 9.85 10.42
CA ALA A 134 3.35 10.19 11.55
C ALA A 134 4.63 10.96 11.20
N TYR A 135 5.07 10.94 9.95
CA TYR A 135 6.27 11.64 9.48
C TYR A 135 5.96 12.83 8.57
N ALA A 136 4.70 13.32 8.55
CA ALA A 136 4.41 14.57 7.86
C ALA A 136 4.96 15.77 8.67
N PRO A 137 5.45 16.83 8.04
CA PRO A 137 5.53 17.04 6.58
C PRO A 137 6.80 16.47 5.93
N GLN A 138 7.72 15.86 6.67
CA GLN A 138 8.98 15.32 6.13
C GLN A 138 8.73 14.28 5.03
N VAL A 139 7.70 13.44 5.19
CA VAL A 139 7.21 12.49 4.20
C VAL A 139 5.79 12.89 3.84
N ARG A 140 5.50 13.08 2.54
CA ARG A 140 4.13 13.23 2.06
C ARG A 140 3.44 11.88 2.05
N TYR A 141 2.15 11.85 2.33
CA TYR A 141 1.34 10.63 2.32
C TYR A 141 0.14 10.79 1.43
N THR A 142 -0.10 9.83 0.55
CA THR A 142 -1.34 9.72 -0.22
C THR A 142 -1.92 8.31 -0.06
N ALA A 143 -3.16 8.22 0.40
CA ALA A 143 -3.90 6.97 0.52
C ALA A 143 -4.92 6.87 -0.61
N VAL A 144 -4.70 5.95 -1.54
CA VAL A 144 -5.59 5.67 -2.66
C VAL A 144 -6.45 4.47 -2.31
N ALA A 145 -7.77 4.63 -2.35
CA ALA A 145 -8.73 3.59 -2.00
C ALA A 145 -9.72 3.35 -3.15
N GLY A 146 -9.94 2.08 -3.50
CA GLY A 146 -10.93 1.66 -4.50
C GLY A 146 -12.33 1.57 -3.92
N LYS A 147 -13.30 2.01 -4.71
CA LYS A 147 -14.73 1.85 -4.44
C LYS A 147 -15.34 1.00 -5.55
N TYR A 148 -15.10 -0.30 -5.46
CA TYR A 148 -15.56 -1.29 -6.44
C TYR A 148 -16.92 -1.86 -6.10
N ILE A 149 -17.16 -2.20 -4.82
CA ILE A 149 -18.37 -2.87 -4.40
C ILE A 149 -18.82 -2.42 -3.01
N GLN A 150 -20.13 -2.31 -2.84
CA GLN A 150 -20.78 -2.11 -1.55
C GLN A 150 -21.04 -3.47 -0.90
N GLY A 151 -20.58 -3.67 0.33
CA GLY A 151 -20.90 -4.86 1.10
C GLY A 151 -22.38 -4.88 1.49
N ASN A 152 -23.06 -6.00 1.18
CA ASN A 152 -24.49 -6.17 1.48
C ASN A 152 -24.78 -7.63 1.87
N ALA A 153 -25.24 -7.84 3.10
CA ALA A 153 -25.54 -9.19 3.64
C ALA A 153 -26.66 -9.92 2.88
N ARG A 154 -27.56 -9.18 2.22
CA ARG A 154 -28.72 -9.70 1.48
C ARG A 154 -28.59 -9.52 -0.05
N GLY A 155 -27.46 -9.01 -0.54
CA GLY A 155 -27.24 -8.72 -1.94
C GLY A 155 -26.80 -9.95 -2.77
N SER A 156 -26.20 -9.69 -3.91
CA SER A 156 -25.59 -10.68 -4.80
C SER A 156 -24.49 -11.50 -4.09
N TYR A 157 -24.00 -12.56 -4.73
CA TYR A 157 -22.91 -13.37 -4.18
C TYR A 157 -21.67 -12.52 -3.87
N THR A 158 -21.28 -11.63 -4.78
CA THR A 158 -20.13 -10.75 -4.63
C THR A 158 -20.30 -9.73 -3.51
N GLU A 159 -21.47 -9.13 -3.37
CA GLU A 159 -21.81 -8.21 -2.28
C GLU A 159 -21.81 -8.90 -0.92
N ARG A 160 -22.35 -10.12 -0.83
CA ARG A 160 -22.32 -10.92 0.42
C ARG A 160 -20.91 -11.34 0.79
N ARG A 161 -20.06 -11.66 -0.22
CA ARG A 161 -18.64 -11.96 0.01
C ARG A 161 -17.92 -10.72 0.53
N ALA A 162 -18.10 -9.57 -0.11
CA ALA A 162 -17.53 -8.29 0.32
C ALA A 162 -17.99 -7.93 1.74
N TYR A 163 -19.29 -8.04 2.03
CA TYR A 163 -19.83 -7.82 3.37
C TYR A 163 -19.10 -8.65 4.44
N ARG A 164 -18.92 -9.96 4.22
CA ARG A 164 -18.26 -10.86 5.18
C ARG A 164 -16.77 -10.48 5.39
N VAL A 165 -16.08 -10.10 4.32
CA VAL A 165 -14.67 -9.69 4.37
C VAL A 165 -14.53 -8.36 5.10
N TYR A 166 -15.36 -7.38 4.77
CA TYR A 166 -15.36 -6.06 5.41
C TYR A 166 -15.74 -6.14 6.88
N GLN A 167 -16.75 -6.95 7.22
CA GLN A 167 -17.10 -7.25 8.61
C GLN A 167 -15.91 -7.83 9.39
N ARG A 168 -15.10 -8.65 8.73
CA ARG A 168 -13.92 -9.27 9.35
C ARG A 168 -12.75 -8.29 9.54
N ILE A 169 -12.59 -7.29 8.66
CA ILE A 169 -11.50 -6.32 8.73
C ILE A 169 -11.89 -5.11 9.58
N TRP A 170 -13.09 -4.60 9.39
CA TRP A 170 -13.54 -3.31 9.92
C TRP A 170 -14.65 -3.39 10.96
N GLU A 171 -15.15 -4.60 11.28
CA GLU A 171 -16.30 -4.83 12.16
C GLU A 171 -17.63 -4.23 11.66
N CYS A 172 -17.64 -3.75 10.41
CA CYS A 172 -18.83 -3.31 9.69
C CYS A 172 -18.76 -3.79 8.24
N GLY A 173 -19.70 -4.67 7.86
CA GLY A 173 -19.72 -5.23 6.51
C GLY A 173 -20.48 -4.36 5.50
N ALA A 174 -21.38 -3.50 5.95
CA ALA A 174 -22.23 -2.66 5.10
C ALA A 174 -21.52 -1.35 4.69
N VAL A 175 -20.31 -1.46 4.17
CA VAL A 175 -19.48 -0.34 3.70
C VAL A 175 -19.01 -0.58 2.27
N ALA A 176 -18.58 0.47 1.58
CA ALA A 176 -17.92 0.38 0.28
C ALA A 176 -16.45 -0.02 0.45
N GLY A 177 -15.87 -0.59 -0.59
CA GLY A 177 -14.45 -0.92 -0.66
C GLY A 177 -14.06 -1.52 -2.01
N ASP A 178 -12.82 -1.96 -2.11
CA ASP A 178 -12.24 -2.51 -3.34
C ASP A 178 -12.49 -4.03 -3.55
N GLY A 179 -13.41 -4.62 -2.80
CA GLY A 179 -13.72 -6.05 -2.84
C GLY A 179 -12.95 -6.89 -1.82
N LEU A 180 -11.86 -6.36 -1.27
CA LEU A 180 -11.10 -6.96 -0.16
C LEU A 180 -10.95 -5.98 1.01
N ILE A 181 -10.51 -4.76 0.76
CA ILE A 181 -10.26 -3.75 1.79
C ILE A 181 -11.41 -2.76 1.84
N PRO A 182 -12.09 -2.62 2.99
CA PRO A 182 -13.12 -1.60 3.18
C PRO A 182 -12.52 -0.19 3.14
N LEU A 183 -13.24 0.73 2.52
CA LEU A 183 -12.80 2.11 2.32
C LEU A 183 -12.28 2.79 3.59
N PRO A 184 -12.97 2.71 4.75
CA PRO A 184 -12.48 3.33 5.98
C PRO A 184 -11.14 2.76 6.48
N SER A 185 -10.86 1.47 6.19
CA SER A 185 -9.59 0.83 6.54
C SER A 185 -8.43 1.31 5.67
N ALA A 186 -8.72 1.73 4.43
CA ALA A 186 -7.70 2.14 3.46
C ALA A 186 -7.32 3.63 3.56
N LEU A 187 -8.16 4.46 4.15
CA LEU A 187 -7.93 5.91 4.27
C LEU A 187 -7.12 6.23 5.53
N LEU A 188 -5.83 6.53 5.36
CA LEU A 188 -4.93 6.83 6.46
C LEU A 188 -5.15 8.25 6.98
N ALA A 189 -5.33 8.41 8.28
CA ALA A 189 -5.47 9.72 8.91
C ALA A 189 -4.25 10.63 8.65
N GLY A 190 -4.48 11.88 8.27
CA GLY A 190 -3.43 12.85 7.97
C GLY A 190 -2.76 12.67 6.59
N ALA A 191 -3.17 11.68 5.79
CA ALA A 191 -2.76 11.55 4.41
C ALA A 191 -3.73 12.29 3.47
N GLU A 192 -3.29 12.62 2.27
CA GLU A 192 -4.20 12.95 1.18
C GLU A 192 -4.99 11.71 0.78
N HIS A 193 -6.29 11.86 0.55
CA HIS A 193 -7.16 10.76 0.21
C HIS A 193 -7.62 10.84 -1.25
N ILE A 194 -7.40 9.75 -2.00
CA ILE A 194 -7.92 9.59 -3.36
C ILE A 194 -8.84 8.37 -3.38
N THR A 195 -10.11 8.57 -3.69
CA THR A 195 -11.06 7.49 -3.90
C THR A 195 -11.29 7.28 -5.38
N LEU A 196 -11.26 6.02 -5.82
CA LEU A 196 -11.40 5.62 -7.22
C LEU A 196 -12.60 4.69 -7.41
N ASP A 197 -13.63 5.15 -8.10
CA ASP A 197 -14.78 4.32 -8.44
C ASP A 197 -14.40 3.23 -9.44
N GLY A 198 -14.96 2.02 -9.24
CA GLY A 198 -14.78 0.86 -10.11
C GLY A 198 -13.42 0.17 -10.02
N VAL A 199 -12.60 0.50 -9.01
CA VAL A 199 -11.26 -0.11 -8.84
C VAL A 199 -11.29 -1.25 -7.84
N ASP A 200 -10.93 -2.44 -8.31
CA ASP A 200 -10.84 -3.70 -7.56
C ASP A 200 -9.45 -3.86 -6.91
N HIS A 201 -9.40 -4.63 -5.84
CA HIS A 201 -8.16 -4.95 -5.13
C HIS A 201 -7.23 -5.86 -5.92
N HIS A 202 -7.78 -6.84 -6.62
CA HIS A 202 -7.03 -7.95 -7.19
C HIS A 202 -6.57 -7.67 -8.63
N SER A 203 -5.29 -7.93 -8.91
CA SER A 203 -4.71 -7.83 -10.25
C SER A 203 -5.23 -8.85 -11.27
N PHE A 204 -5.94 -9.88 -10.80
CA PHE A 204 -6.50 -10.95 -11.63
C PHE A 204 -8.02 -10.89 -11.76
N SER A 205 -8.65 -9.83 -11.25
CA SER A 205 -10.09 -9.65 -11.43
C SER A 205 -10.43 -9.29 -12.88
N ARG A 206 -11.70 -9.49 -13.25
CA ARG A 206 -12.23 -9.00 -14.54
C ARG A 206 -12.33 -7.46 -14.57
N GLY A 207 -12.18 -6.81 -13.41
CA GLY A 207 -12.20 -5.37 -13.25
C GLY A 207 -10.83 -4.73 -13.37
N SER A 208 -10.82 -3.41 -13.35
CA SER A 208 -9.59 -2.62 -13.30
C SER A 208 -9.06 -2.57 -11.87
N TRP A 209 -7.79 -2.88 -11.66
CA TRP A 209 -7.15 -2.76 -10.36
C TRP A 209 -6.20 -1.56 -10.32
N TYR A 210 -5.67 -1.21 -9.16
CA TYR A 210 -4.79 -0.05 -8.96
C TYR A 210 -3.60 0.05 -9.91
N GLY A 211 -3.05 -1.08 -10.35
CA GLY A 211 -1.90 -1.18 -11.27
C GLY A 211 -2.27 -1.37 -12.73
N SER A 212 -3.55 -1.29 -13.10
CA SER A 212 -3.98 -1.31 -14.51
C SER A 212 -3.55 -0.03 -15.21
N ALA A 213 -3.09 -0.14 -16.46
CA ALA A 213 -2.63 0.99 -17.26
C ALA A 213 -3.68 2.13 -17.36
N SER A 214 -4.97 1.78 -17.35
CA SER A 214 -6.08 2.75 -17.36
C SER A 214 -6.36 3.38 -15.99
N VAL A 215 -5.89 2.78 -14.89
CA VAL A 215 -6.15 3.27 -13.52
C VAL A 215 -4.98 4.07 -12.98
N ILE A 216 -3.74 3.71 -13.33
CA ILE A 216 -2.55 4.39 -12.84
C ILE A 216 -2.62 5.91 -13.08
N PRO A 217 -2.95 6.44 -14.27
CA PRO A 217 -3.06 7.90 -14.49
C PRO A 217 -4.07 8.57 -13.54
N ARG A 218 -5.19 7.90 -13.23
CA ARG A 218 -6.27 8.46 -12.40
C ARG A 218 -5.84 8.80 -10.97
N TRP A 219 -4.84 8.12 -10.42
CA TRP A 219 -4.29 8.44 -9.11
C TRP A 219 -2.93 9.12 -9.20
N TRP A 220 -2.11 8.80 -10.21
CA TRP A 220 -0.79 9.40 -10.38
C TRP A 220 -0.85 10.91 -10.59
N GLU A 221 -1.72 11.38 -11.48
CA GLU A 221 -1.93 12.80 -11.76
C GLU A 221 -2.39 13.56 -10.50
N LYS A 222 -3.32 12.96 -9.73
CA LYS A 222 -3.82 13.57 -8.48
C LYS A 222 -2.77 13.63 -7.37
N VAL A 223 -1.79 12.74 -7.40
CA VAL A 223 -0.69 12.76 -6.43
C VAL A 223 0.19 14.02 -6.60
N GLY A 224 0.17 14.68 -7.76
CA GLY A 224 0.88 15.94 -7.99
C GLY A 224 2.37 15.82 -7.65
N ILE A 225 3.09 14.94 -8.37
CA ILE A 225 4.53 14.78 -8.17
C ILE A 225 5.25 15.93 -8.86
N ILE A 226 5.98 16.72 -8.07
CA ILE A 226 6.84 17.77 -8.59
C ILE A 226 8.09 17.10 -9.19
N THR A 227 8.24 17.14 -10.52
CA THR A 227 9.48 16.80 -11.20
C THR A 227 10.22 18.09 -11.51
N ASP A 228 11.39 18.28 -10.87
CA ASP A 228 12.36 19.35 -11.15
C ASP A 228 11.77 20.75 -11.46
N GLY A 229 10.91 21.25 -10.56
CA GLY A 229 10.41 22.63 -10.60
C GLY A 229 9.16 22.88 -11.45
N GLN A 230 8.58 21.87 -12.10
CA GLN A 230 7.28 22.00 -12.75
C GLN A 230 6.22 21.13 -12.05
N VAL A 231 5.13 21.76 -11.65
CA VAL A 231 3.90 21.07 -11.23
C VAL A 231 3.23 20.61 -12.52
N ILE A 232 3.20 19.30 -12.75
CA ILE A 232 2.32 18.74 -13.77
C ILE A 232 0.96 18.55 -13.06
N GLY A 233 0.05 19.49 -13.34
CA GLY A 233 -1.33 19.48 -12.89
C GLY A 233 -2.18 18.46 -13.65
#